data_e3baaaacd7ea85625d672e3f40991f80
#
_entry.id   e3baaaacd7ea85625d672e3f40991f80
#
_cell.length_a   1.000
_cell.length_b   1.000
_cell.length_c   1.000
_cell.angle_alpha   90.00
_cell.angle_beta   90.00
_cell.angle_gamma   90.00
#
_symmetry.space_group_name_H-M   'P 1'
#
loop_
_entity.id
_entity.type
_entity.pdbx_description
1 polymer ?
#
loop_
_entity_poly.entity_id
_entity_poly.type
_entity_poly.pdbx_seq_one_letter_code
_entity_poly.pdbx_strand_id
1 'polypeptide(L)'
;MPIQYTSRMQKVLSEDVERRLTRSLAEFPELAGTTITVGRTKSADGTAVARNMVIRLKVRRRQPVSYFTIGHEFTHLLQAGGLGLVPYGEVQCDVWTLARSALFLDDPPSYLCSHLWSRENWPHCARTVRDWCRQAIELRKTNRRYLVWLNDVLERRVAATMTVPVQRAS
;
A
#
# COMPACT_ATOMS: atom_id res chain seq x y z
N MET A 1 17.07 3.55 12.29
CA MET A 1 16.76 4.49 11.18
C MET A 1 15.94 5.63 11.74
N PRO A 2 16.21 6.88 11.44
CA PRO A 2 15.50 7.98 12.10
C PRO A 2 14.20 8.30 11.37
N ILE A 3 13.07 7.85 11.93
CA ILE A 3 11.78 8.49 11.66
C ILE A 3 11.74 9.75 12.52
N GLN A 4 11.51 10.89 11.90
CA GLN A 4 11.27 12.16 12.57
C GLN A 4 9.77 12.48 12.54
N TYR A 5 9.24 12.94 13.64
CA TYR A 5 7.81 13.27 13.74
C TYR A 5 7.63 14.79 13.80
N THR A 6 6.70 15.31 13.00
CA THR A 6 6.30 16.72 13.16
C THR A 6 5.61 16.94 14.52
N SER A 7 5.66 18.16 15.06
CA SER A 7 4.99 18.49 16.34
C SER A 7 3.49 18.18 16.33
N ARG A 8 2.82 18.28 15.17
CA ARG A 8 1.41 17.89 15.02
C ARG A 8 1.23 16.37 15.06
N MET A 9 2.18 15.59 14.58
CA MET A 9 2.15 14.13 14.64
C MET A 9 2.44 13.63 16.05
N GLN A 10 3.43 14.22 16.75
CA GLN A 10 3.78 13.87 18.13
C GLN A 10 2.59 13.95 19.08
N LYS A 11 1.68 14.93 18.90
CA LYS A 11 0.47 15.09 19.74
C LYS A 11 -0.55 13.95 19.59
N VAL A 12 -0.46 13.12 18.57
CA VAL A 12 -1.41 12.03 18.28
C VAL A 12 -0.70 10.69 18.08
N LEU A 13 0.62 10.67 18.22
CA LEU A 13 1.42 9.47 18.08
C LEU A 13 1.12 8.54 19.25
N SER A 14 0.76 7.29 18.94
CA SER A 14 0.62 6.22 19.90
C SER A 14 1.69 5.16 19.65
N GLU A 15 1.98 4.33 20.63
CA GLU A 15 2.89 3.20 20.48
C GLU A 15 2.47 2.26 19.34
N ASP A 16 1.16 2.10 19.10
CA ASP A 16 0.67 1.30 17.98
C ASP A 16 1.02 1.92 16.62
N VAL A 17 0.84 3.22 16.47
CA VAL A 17 1.21 3.92 15.22
C VAL A 17 2.72 3.86 15.00
N GLU A 18 3.52 4.08 16.03
CA GLU A 18 4.98 4.01 15.96
C GLU A 18 5.47 2.61 15.60
N ARG A 19 4.92 1.58 16.24
CA ARG A 19 5.19 0.18 15.92
C ARG A 19 4.86 -0.15 14.47
N ARG A 20 3.68 0.30 13.96
CA ARG A 20 3.27 0.08 12.57
C ARG A 20 4.22 0.77 11.58
N LEU A 21 4.60 2.01 11.84
CA LEU A 21 5.58 2.74 11.04
C LEU A 21 6.93 2.02 10.98
N THR A 22 7.45 1.59 12.13
CA THR A 22 8.73 0.89 12.22
C THR A 22 8.68 -0.45 11.49
N ARG A 23 7.62 -1.24 11.68
CA ARG A 23 7.45 -2.52 10.96
C ARG A 23 7.29 -2.31 9.46
N SER A 24 6.51 -1.31 9.04
CA SER A 24 6.37 -1.01 7.61
C SER A 24 7.70 -0.58 7.00
N LEU A 25 8.46 0.28 7.67
CA LEU A 25 9.74 0.76 7.16
C LEU A 25 10.78 -0.36 7.02
N ALA A 26 10.73 -1.37 7.87
CA ALA A 26 11.62 -2.54 7.77
C ALA A 26 11.44 -3.31 6.46
N GLU A 27 10.27 -3.20 5.83
CA GLU A 27 10.00 -3.79 4.51
C GLU A 27 10.56 -2.95 3.35
N PHE A 28 11.17 -1.78 3.60
CA PHE A 28 11.70 -0.85 2.60
C PHE A 28 13.22 -0.65 2.77
N PRO A 29 14.05 -1.67 2.46
CA PRO A 29 15.50 -1.56 2.60
C PRO A 29 16.10 -0.43 1.75
N GLU A 30 15.43 -0.02 0.66
CA GLU A 30 15.86 1.09 -0.21
C GLU A 30 15.83 2.44 0.51
N LEU A 31 15.02 2.56 1.56
CA LEU A 31 14.95 3.75 2.41
C LEU A 31 15.96 3.71 3.59
N ALA A 32 16.79 2.65 3.65
CA ALA A 32 17.81 2.54 4.69
C ALA A 32 18.78 3.72 4.63
N GLY A 33 19.08 4.31 5.79
CA GLY A 33 19.93 5.50 5.89
C GLY A 33 19.26 6.84 5.55
N THR A 34 18.02 6.83 5.02
CA THR A 34 17.28 8.05 4.73
C THR A 34 16.45 8.48 5.94
N THR A 35 16.52 9.77 6.29
CA THR A 35 15.63 10.34 7.31
C THR A 35 14.26 10.61 6.71
N ILE A 36 13.21 10.01 7.28
CA ILE A 36 11.82 10.18 6.84
C ILE A 36 11.07 11.00 7.87
N THR A 37 10.44 12.09 7.42
CA THR A 37 9.57 12.91 8.26
C THR A 37 8.13 12.41 8.17
N VAL A 38 7.53 12.08 9.31
CA VAL A 38 6.12 11.68 9.40
C VAL A 38 5.30 12.79 10.01
N GLY A 39 4.34 13.28 9.24
CA GLY A 39 3.40 14.31 9.64
C GLY A 39 1.97 13.78 9.78
N ARG A 40 1.04 14.67 10.16
CA ARG A 40 -0.39 14.41 10.24
C ARG A 40 -1.13 15.10 9.10
N THR A 41 -2.10 14.41 8.50
CA THR A 41 -3.10 14.99 7.59
C THR A 41 -4.52 14.82 8.13
N LYS A 42 -5.48 15.61 7.60
CA LYS A 42 -6.91 15.49 7.92
C LYS A 42 -7.75 15.14 6.69
N SER A 43 -7.25 15.41 5.49
CA SER A 43 -8.00 15.34 4.23
C SER A 43 -7.99 13.95 3.60
N ALA A 44 -6.83 13.30 3.55
CA ALA A 44 -6.67 11.98 2.95
C ALA A 44 -6.20 10.98 4.01
N ASP A 45 -6.30 9.67 3.76
CA ASP A 45 -5.82 8.65 4.70
C ASP A 45 -4.28 8.67 4.79
N GLY A 46 -3.59 8.98 3.69
CA GLY A 46 -2.18 9.27 3.63
C GLY A 46 -1.85 10.28 2.51
N THR A 47 -0.67 10.86 2.54
CA THR A 47 -0.07 11.66 1.46
C THR A 47 1.45 11.66 1.58
N ALA A 48 2.16 11.68 0.44
CA ALA A 48 3.62 11.79 0.40
C ALA A 48 4.10 13.02 -0.35
N VAL A 49 5.24 13.55 0.07
CA VAL A 49 6.04 14.56 -0.66
C VAL A 49 7.42 13.94 -0.89
N ALA A 50 7.52 13.14 -1.96
CA ALA A 50 8.66 12.27 -2.22
C ALA A 50 10.01 13.00 -2.21
N ARG A 51 10.14 14.15 -2.88
CA ARG A 51 11.37 14.94 -2.93
C ARG A 51 11.90 15.39 -1.56
N ASN A 52 11.02 15.43 -0.55
CA ASN A 52 11.38 15.91 0.79
C ASN A 52 11.45 14.73 1.79
N MET A 53 11.23 13.49 1.35
CA MET A 53 11.11 12.31 2.20
C MET A 53 10.11 12.52 3.35
N VAL A 54 8.93 13.06 3.02
CA VAL A 54 7.85 13.35 3.96
C VAL A 54 6.64 12.51 3.62
N ILE A 55 6.08 11.82 4.61
CA ILE A 55 4.73 11.25 4.53
C ILE A 55 3.83 11.91 5.57
N ARG A 56 2.53 11.95 5.31
CA ARG A 56 1.53 12.41 6.27
C ARG A 56 0.42 11.39 6.37
N LEU A 57 0.03 11.04 7.59
CA LEU A 57 -0.98 10.02 7.86
C LEU A 57 -2.17 10.62 8.61
N LYS A 58 -3.35 10.11 8.31
CA LYS A 58 -4.58 10.44 9.03
C LYS A 58 -4.72 9.50 10.23
N VAL A 59 -4.26 9.99 11.39
CA VAL A 59 -4.39 9.23 12.65
C VAL A 59 -5.74 9.54 13.28
N ARG A 60 -6.54 8.50 13.48
CA ARG A 60 -7.85 8.54 14.13
C ARG A 60 -7.78 7.83 15.49
N ARG A 61 -8.53 8.32 16.48
CA ARG A 61 -8.46 7.82 17.86
C ARG A 61 -8.94 6.36 18.04
N ARG A 62 -9.84 5.89 17.16
CA ARG A 62 -10.48 4.56 17.25
C ARG A 62 -10.20 3.64 16.08
N GLN A 63 -9.44 4.08 15.10
CA GLN A 63 -9.14 3.30 13.91
C GLN A 63 -7.64 3.40 13.65
N PRO A 64 -6.90 2.31 13.78
CA PRO A 64 -5.47 2.31 13.47
C PRO A 64 -5.25 2.61 11.98
N VAL A 65 -4.15 3.27 11.67
CA VAL A 65 -3.69 3.42 10.29
C VAL A 65 -3.28 2.04 9.79
N SER A 66 -3.80 1.62 8.62
CA SER A 66 -3.45 0.31 8.05
C SER A 66 -1.97 0.24 7.66
N TYR A 67 -1.40 -0.95 7.68
CA TYR A 67 -0.07 -1.20 7.13
C TYR A 67 -0.06 -0.89 5.64
N PHE A 68 -1.15 -1.22 4.91
CA PHE A 68 -1.30 -0.87 3.51
C PHE A 68 -1.13 0.63 3.27
N THR A 69 -1.86 1.49 4.00
CA THR A 69 -1.73 2.95 3.86
C THR A 69 -0.29 3.41 4.10
N ILE A 70 0.36 2.92 5.16
CA ILE A 70 1.76 3.29 5.46
C ILE A 70 2.69 2.84 4.34
N GLY A 71 2.54 1.60 3.87
CA GLY A 71 3.34 1.04 2.78
C GLY A 71 3.16 1.80 1.46
N HIS A 72 1.91 2.19 1.14
CA HIS A 72 1.58 3.01 -0.02
C HIS A 72 2.33 4.35 0.00
N GLU A 73 2.31 5.05 1.14
CA GLU A 73 3.02 6.32 1.29
C GLU A 73 4.55 6.14 1.23
N PHE A 74 5.10 5.07 1.79
CA PHE A 74 6.53 4.76 1.62
C PHE A 74 6.87 4.41 0.17
N THR A 75 5.97 3.77 -0.57
CA THR A 75 6.17 3.48 -1.99
C THR A 75 6.25 4.76 -2.82
N HIS A 76 5.48 5.81 -2.48
CA HIS A 76 5.63 7.12 -3.11
C HIS A 76 7.05 7.70 -2.96
N LEU A 77 7.72 7.45 -1.83
CA LEU A 77 9.11 7.90 -1.63
C LEU A 77 10.10 7.20 -2.57
N LEU A 78 9.72 6.04 -3.11
CA LEU A 78 10.52 5.32 -4.12
C LEU A 78 10.24 5.79 -5.55
N GLN A 79 9.23 6.60 -5.81
CA GLN A 79 8.89 7.12 -7.13
C GLN A 79 9.79 8.29 -7.57
N ALA A 80 9.56 8.80 -8.78
CA ALA A 80 10.23 10.00 -9.29
C ALA A 80 10.00 11.20 -8.35
N GLY A 81 11.07 11.94 -8.06
CA GLY A 81 11.08 13.00 -7.05
C GLY A 81 11.54 12.51 -5.66
N GLY A 82 11.52 11.17 -5.41
CA GLY A 82 12.22 10.50 -4.33
C GLY A 82 13.41 9.73 -4.89
N LEU A 83 13.42 8.38 -4.72
CA LEU A 83 14.54 7.54 -5.18
C LEU A 83 14.45 7.11 -6.66
N GLY A 84 13.30 7.29 -7.34
CA GLY A 84 13.14 6.95 -8.76
C GLY A 84 13.14 5.44 -9.08
N LEU A 85 12.93 4.58 -8.10
CA LEU A 85 13.00 3.12 -8.23
C LEU A 85 11.67 2.49 -8.69
N VAL A 86 10.55 3.16 -8.40
CA VAL A 86 9.19 2.72 -8.73
C VAL A 86 8.59 3.66 -9.77
N PRO A 87 7.84 3.15 -10.77
CA PRO A 87 7.15 3.99 -11.73
C PRO A 87 6.17 4.95 -11.05
N TYR A 88 5.96 6.12 -11.64
CA TYR A 88 5.04 7.13 -11.11
C TYR A 88 3.57 6.72 -11.25
N GLY A 89 2.74 7.05 -10.25
CA GLY A 89 1.30 6.92 -10.24
C GLY A 89 0.76 6.12 -9.06
N GLU A 90 -0.49 6.38 -8.70
CA GLU A 90 -1.18 5.79 -7.54
C GLU A 90 -1.36 4.27 -7.67
N VAL A 91 -1.81 3.80 -8.85
CA VAL A 91 -1.95 2.36 -9.13
C VAL A 91 -0.59 1.65 -9.01
N GLN A 92 0.50 2.31 -9.39
CA GLN A 92 1.85 1.78 -9.21
C GLN A 92 2.18 1.61 -7.72
N CYS A 93 1.82 2.59 -6.90
CA CYS A 93 2.00 2.49 -5.44
C CYS A 93 1.25 1.30 -4.86
N ASP A 94 -0.01 1.10 -5.24
CA ASP A 94 -0.79 -0.07 -4.81
C ASP A 94 -0.11 -1.38 -5.21
N VAL A 95 0.26 -1.53 -6.49
CA VAL A 95 0.87 -2.75 -7.03
C VAL A 95 2.19 -3.07 -6.31
N TRP A 96 3.06 -2.06 -6.15
CA TRP A 96 4.39 -2.28 -5.54
C TRP A 96 4.29 -2.51 -4.04
N THR A 97 3.35 -1.87 -3.35
CA THR A 97 3.08 -2.09 -1.93
C THR A 97 2.58 -3.51 -1.67
N LEU A 98 1.55 -3.95 -2.42
CA LEU A 98 0.99 -5.30 -2.26
C LEU A 98 2.02 -6.39 -2.60
N ALA A 99 2.79 -6.21 -3.69
CA ALA A 99 3.80 -7.19 -4.10
C ALA A 99 4.90 -7.37 -3.04
N ARG A 100 5.24 -6.29 -2.31
CA ARG A 100 6.38 -6.23 -1.40
C ARG A 100 6.27 -7.19 -0.24
N SER A 101 5.21 -7.11 0.55
CA SER A 101 5.08 -7.90 1.78
C SER A 101 3.64 -8.28 2.09
N ALA A 102 3.46 -9.45 2.70
CA ALA A 102 2.16 -9.86 3.25
C ALA A 102 1.67 -8.94 4.39
N LEU A 103 2.57 -8.14 4.98
CA LEU A 103 2.24 -7.15 5.99
C LEU A 103 1.21 -6.12 5.46
N PHE A 104 1.26 -5.81 4.16
CA PHE A 104 0.44 -4.80 3.52
C PHE A 104 -0.89 -5.32 2.95
N LEU A 105 -1.33 -6.49 3.41
CA LEU A 105 -2.61 -7.09 2.99
C LEU A 105 -3.75 -6.81 4.00
N ASP A 106 -3.53 -5.97 4.99
CA ASP A 106 -4.49 -5.68 6.07
C ASP A 106 -5.64 -4.73 5.66
N ASP A 107 -5.52 -4.06 4.51
CA ASP A 107 -6.59 -3.21 3.94
C ASP A 107 -6.55 -3.30 2.40
N PRO A 108 -7.69 -3.17 1.69
CA PRO A 108 -7.72 -3.24 0.23
C PRO A 108 -7.02 -2.03 -0.41
N PRO A 109 -6.50 -2.20 -1.66
CA PRO A 109 -5.91 -1.10 -2.41
C PRO A 109 -6.94 -0.04 -2.77
N SER A 110 -6.50 1.23 -2.82
CA SER A 110 -7.37 2.37 -3.04
C SER A 110 -7.57 2.70 -4.52
N TYR A 111 -6.62 2.33 -5.38
CA TYR A 111 -6.58 2.71 -6.80
C TYR A 111 -6.56 1.51 -7.74
N LEU A 112 -5.92 0.40 -7.36
CA LEU A 112 -5.88 -0.81 -8.17
C LEU A 112 -7.24 -1.50 -8.16
N CYS A 113 -8.04 -1.37 -9.24
CA CYS A 113 -9.36 -2.01 -9.38
C CYS A 113 -10.23 -1.82 -8.13
N SER A 114 -10.28 -0.62 -7.57
CA SER A 114 -10.90 -0.32 -6.26
C SER A 114 -12.39 -0.72 -6.20
N HIS A 115 -13.07 -0.79 -7.34
CA HIS A 115 -14.47 -1.24 -7.45
C HIS A 115 -14.67 -2.74 -7.18
N LEU A 116 -13.59 -3.55 -7.20
CA LEU A 116 -13.64 -4.98 -6.91
C LEU A 116 -13.54 -5.30 -5.42
N TRP A 117 -13.07 -4.34 -4.61
CA TRP A 117 -12.69 -4.60 -3.23
C TRP A 117 -13.61 -3.95 -2.21
N SER A 118 -13.95 -4.71 -1.18
CA SER A 118 -14.49 -4.22 0.08
C SER A 118 -13.65 -4.78 1.23
N ARG A 119 -13.75 -4.21 2.41
CA ARG A 119 -13.08 -4.78 3.60
C ARG A 119 -13.57 -6.19 3.95
N GLU A 120 -14.76 -6.52 3.52
CA GLU A 120 -15.38 -7.82 3.74
C GLU A 120 -14.80 -8.89 2.81
N ASN A 121 -14.68 -8.60 1.50
CA ASN A 121 -14.19 -9.57 0.52
C ASN A 121 -12.65 -9.63 0.42
N TRP A 122 -11.96 -8.54 0.78
CA TRP A 122 -10.51 -8.43 0.65
C TRP A 122 -9.72 -9.57 1.30
N PRO A 123 -9.99 -10.01 2.55
CA PRO A 123 -9.23 -11.10 3.16
C PRO A 123 -9.23 -12.41 2.36
N HIS A 124 -10.26 -12.65 1.54
CA HIS A 124 -10.40 -13.87 0.76
C HIS A 124 -9.56 -13.88 -0.51
N CYS A 125 -9.18 -12.71 -1.03
CA CYS A 125 -8.46 -12.58 -2.30
C CYS A 125 -7.08 -11.91 -2.17
N ALA A 126 -6.78 -11.26 -1.05
CA ALA A 126 -5.58 -10.45 -0.86
C ALA A 126 -4.26 -11.15 -1.24
N ARG A 127 -4.09 -12.42 -0.85
CA ARG A 127 -2.88 -13.20 -1.18
C ARG A 127 -2.76 -13.44 -2.67
N THR A 128 -3.85 -13.82 -3.32
CA THR A 128 -3.89 -14.05 -4.77
C THR A 128 -3.62 -12.76 -5.54
N VAL A 129 -4.21 -11.64 -5.11
CA VAL A 129 -3.94 -10.32 -5.70
C VAL A 129 -2.46 -9.93 -5.55
N ARG A 130 -1.87 -10.17 -4.39
CA ARG A 130 -0.43 -9.98 -4.18
C ARG A 130 0.42 -10.76 -5.17
N ASP A 131 0.09 -12.03 -5.41
CA ASP A 131 0.86 -12.87 -6.32
C ASP A 131 0.74 -12.36 -7.77
N TRP A 132 -0.41 -11.86 -8.19
CA TRP A 132 -0.55 -11.20 -9.50
C TRP A 132 0.18 -9.87 -9.57
N CYS A 133 0.20 -9.08 -8.50
CA CYS A 133 1.03 -7.87 -8.44
C CYS A 133 2.52 -8.20 -8.63
N ARG A 134 3.02 -9.27 -8.02
CA ARG A 134 4.40 -9.74 -8.21
C ARG A 134 4.65 -10.17 -9.65
N GLN A 135 3.74 -10.93 -10.27
CA GLN A 135 3.84 -11.32 -11.67
C GLN A 135 3.81 -10.10 -12.60
N ALA A 136 2.96 -9.10 -12.31
CA ALA A 136 2.89 -7.87 -13.08
C ALA A 136 4.22 -7.10 -13.05
N ILE A 137 4.88 -7.02 -11.90
CA ILE A 137 6.20 -6.37 -11.77
C ILE A 137 7.26 -7.13 -12.60
N GLU A 138 7.25 -8.46 -12.59
CA GLU A 138 8.15 -9.25 -13.44
C GLU A 138 7.83 -9.04 -14.93
N LEU A 139 6.55 -9.07 -15.31
CA LEU A 139 6.11 -8.85 -16.67
C LEU A 139 6.52 -7.46 -17.21
N ARG A 140 6.58 -6.44 -16.35
CA ARG A 140 7.02 -5.08 -16.71
C ARG A 140 8.40 -5.06 -17.38
N LYS A 141 9.27 -6.00 -17.07
CA LYS A 141 10.61 -6.08 -17.66
C LYS A 141 10.59 -6.24 -19.20
N THR A 142 9.54 -6.86 -19.71
CA THR A 142 9.37 -7.17 -21.14
C THR A 142 8.12 -6.55 -21.76
N ASN A 143 7.14 -6.13 -20.94
CA ASN A 143 5.87 -5.62 -21.43
C ASN A 143 5.49 -4.31 -20.72
N ARG A 144 5.48 -3.21 -21.48
CA ARG A 144 5.06 -1.89 -20.97
C ARG A 144 3.58 -1.80 -20.59
N ARG A 145 2.74 -2.71 -21.10
CA ARG A 145 1.29 -2.78 -20.82
C ARG A 145 0.94 -3.71 -19.66
N TYR A 146 1.89 -3.99 -18.77
CA TYR A 146 1.70 -4.92 -17.65
C TYR A 146 0.54 -4.56 -16.70
N LEU A 147 0.21 -3.27 -16.54
CA LEU A 147 -0.96 -2.85 -15.75
C LEU A 147 -2.28 -3.19 -16.47
N VAL A 148 -2.33 -3.10 -17.79
CA VAL A 148 -3.52 -3.53 -18.56
C VAL A 148 -3.72 -5.03 -18.36
N TRP A 149 -2.65 -5.82 -18.50
CA TRP A 149 -2.67 -7.24 -18.22
C TRP A 149 -3.15 -7.55 -16.78
N LEU A 150 -2.62 -6.83 -15.79
CA LEU A 150 -2.99 -7.02 -14.39
C LEU A 150 -4.48 -6.73 -14.17
N ASN A 151 -4.98 -5.62 -14.67
CA ASN A 151 -6.41 -5.27 -14.58
C ASN A 151 -7.28 -6.34 -15.21
N ASP A 152 -6.94 -6.82 -16.41
CA ASP A 152 -7.67 -7.89 -17.11
C ASP A 152 -7.69 -9.20 -16.31
N VAL A 153 -6.61 -9.53 -15.61
CA VAL A 153 -6.55 -10.73 -14.75
C VAL A 153 -7.43 -10.54 -13.51
N LEU A 154 -7.35 -9.39 -12.86
CA LEU A 154 -8.12 -9.07 -11.67
C LEU A 154 -9.62 -9.09 -11.97
N GLU A 155 -10.07 -8.41 -13.04
CA GLU A 155 -11.48 -8.37 -13.47
C GLU A 155 -12.03 -9.79 -13.72
N ARG A 156 -11.31 -10.61 -14.50
CA ARG A 156 -11.79 -11.95 -14.87
C ARG A 156 -11.77 -12.95 -13.73
N ARG A 157 -10.73 -12.94 -12.90
CA ARG A 157 -10.52 -13.99 -11.89
C ARG A 157 -11.23 -13.70 -10.58
N VAL A 158 -11.26 -12.44 -10.16
CA VAL A 158 -11.95 -12.05 -8.92
C VAL A 158 -13.46 -12.10 -9.11
N ALA A 159 -13.98 -11.63 -10.25
CA ALA A 159 -15.39 -11.79 -10.58
C ALA A 159 -15.82 -13.28 -10.54
N ALA A 160 -15.00 -14.18 -11.06
CA ALA A 160 -15.27 -15.63 -11.02
C ALA A 160 -15.27 -16.21 -9.60
N THR A 161 -14.44 -15.68 -8.70
CA THR A 161 -14.35 -16.19 -7.31
C THR A 161 -15.52 -15.70 -6.45
N MET A 162 -16.08 -14.52 -6.75
CA MET A 162 -17.23 -13.95 -6.05
C MET A 162 -18.58 -14.55 -6.48
N THR A 163 -18.63 -15.23 -7.62
CA THR A 163 -19.85 -15.88 -8.14
C THR A 163 -20.07 -17.32 -7.66
N VAL A 164 -19.15 -17.89 -6.88
CA VAL A 164 -19.35 -19.23 -6.29
C VAL A 164 -20.27 -19.09 -5.08
N PRO A 165 -21.53 -19.58 -5.11
CA PRO A 165 -22.40 -19.54 -3.95
C PRO A 165 -21.79 -20.39 -2.84
N VAL A 166 -21.70 -19.81 -1.63
CA VAL A 166 -21.40 -20.57 -0.41
C VAL A 166 -22.47 -21.66 -0.28
N GLN A 167 -22.14 -22.89 -0.66
CA GLN A 167 -22.97 -24.03 -0.31
C GLN A 167 -23.01 -24.09 1.22
N ARG A 168 -24.12 -23.63 1.81
CA ARG A 168 -24.40 -23.88 3.22
C ARG A 168 -24.47 -25.38 3.40
N ALA A 169 -23.48 -25.92 4.09
CA ALA A 169 -23.55 -27.29 4.61
C ALA A 169 -24.76 -27.34 5.55
N SER A 170 -25.74 -28.15 5.18
CA SER A 170 -26.90 -28.50 5.99
C SER A 170 -26.53 -29.48 7.07
#